data_4ad4eb39d72fe37f7afdf3ed3c88da1f
#
_entry.id   4ad4eb39d72fe37f7afdf3ed3c88da1f
#
_cell.length_a   1.000
_cell.length_b   1.000
_cell.length_c   1.000
_cell.angle_alpha   90.00
_cell.angle_beta   90.00
_cell.angle_gamma   90.00
#
_symmetry.space_group_name_H-M   'P 1'
#
loop_
_entity.id
_entity.type
_entity.pdbx_description
1 polymer ?
#
loop_
_entity_poly.entity_id
_entity_poly.type
_entity_poly.pdbx_seq_one_letter_code
_entity_poly.pdbx_strand_id
1 'polypeptide(L)'
;MKYDVVIIGSGLGGLICARQLAQQGRSVVVIERQRQPGGCLQSFRRDGFHFDTGLHYVGGLGKGQTLHDAFETLGLLELPWQRLDADGFDQITIGRQTFPLAEGYDRFVDTLSGYFPQEREALNKFVELLLHLPPMQESIQVSAYDYLTSLFHAPLLVNIVSATAMKMELRRESLPLFTFVYSLSSYVQSSWRLKGSGNLIVHSLIKDIKAAGGEICCNAEVVQLQESNGRIAAARCTDGKSFEGRLFISDVHPQVTLGWLTDSKALNGTYRRRITALENTMGMFTISLVLKANTLPYFNHNKYVYRKANVWTFTEDVGGIGGVMISARVPEDGSTYVRQIDLMTPMSWTLCQHFTDTMVGRRGQIYELQKERMADECIQLAEGVIPGLRAMVETRYTSTPLTWRDYTLSPFGSAFGIRKDCRNPLMTMLSPKTPIPNLFLTGQNLALHGIEGVTKTAFNTIESLEFSV
;
A
#
# COMPACT_ATOMS: atom_id res chain seq x y z
N MET A 1 33.34 -0.76 5.15
CA MET A 1 33.01 -2.01 5.88
C MET A 1 32.34 -2.95 4.90
N LYS A 2 32.62 -4.22 5.02
CA LYS A 2 32.03 -5.23 4.13
C LYS A 2 30.97 -6.01 4.90
N TYR A 3 29.72 -5.93 4.44
CA TYR A 3 28.56 -6.62 5.01
C TYR A 3 28.29 -7.95 4.30
N ASP A 4 27.61 -8.86 4.95
CA ASP A 4 27.07 -10.03 4.27
C ASP A 4 25.91 -9.59 3.38
N VAL A 5 25.05 -8.68 3.88
CA VAL A 5 23.88 -8.18 3.15
C VAL A 5 23.77 -6.66 3.24
N VAL A 6 23.61 -6.03 2.08
CA VAL A 6 23.30 -4.61 1.94
C VAL A 6 21.86 -4.49 1.43
N ILE A 7 21.02 -3.83 2.20
CA ILE A 7 19.61 -3.60 1.86
C ILE A 7 19.41 -2.13 1.49
N ILE A 8 18.81 -1.86 0.34
CA ILE A 8 18.60 -0.51 -0.18
C ILE A 8 17.11 -0.19 -0.09
N GLY A 9 16.79 0.78 0.75
CA GLY A 9 15.42 1.15 1.12
C GLY A 9 14.97 0.52 2.43
N SER A 10 14.38 1.33 3.29
CA SER A 10 13.86 0.96 4.59
C SER A 10 12.32 0.88 4.62
N GLY A 11 11.70 0.58 3.50
CA GLY A 11 10.29 0.22 3.46
C GLY A 11 10.03 -1.09 4.23
N LEU A 12 8.79 -1.47 4.37
CA LEU A 12 8.41 -2.68 5.11
C LEU A 12 9.15 -3.92 4.61
N GLY A 13 9.27 -4.10 3.29
CA GLY A 13 9.96 -5.25 2.69
C GLY A 13 11.44 -5.30 3.07
N GLY A 14 12.13 -4.17 2.95
CA GLY A 14 13.54 -4.05 3.32
C GLY A 14 13.79 -4.30 4.81
N LEU A 15 12.95 -3.74 5.69
CA LEU A 15 13.06 -3.94 7.14
C LEU A 15 12.77 -5.38 7.55
N ILE A 16 11.81 -6.07 6.94
CA ILE A 16 11.54 -7.49 7.21
C ILE A 16 12.74 -8.33 6.77
N CYS A 17 13.27 -8.11 5.56
CA CYS A 17 14.47 -8.81 5.08
C CYS A 17 15.66 -8.57 6.02
N ALA A 18 15.88 -7.32 6.44
CA ALA A 18 16.97 -6.97 7.36
C ALA A 18 16.86 -7.69 8.70
N ARG A 19 15.67 -7.67 9.31
CA ARG A 19 15.42 -8.32 10.59
C ARG A 19 15.69 -9.82 10.52
N GLN A 20 15.11 -10.49 9.55
CA GLN A 20 15.24 -11.94 9.41
C GLN A 20 16.68 -12.37 9.16
N LEU A 21 17.41 -11.65 8.29
CA LEU A 21 18.80 -11.98 7.99
C LEU A 21 19.76 -11.64 9.15
N ALA A 22 19.52 -10.55 9.87
CA ALA A 22 20.29 -10.21 11.07
C ALA A 22 20.08 -11.25 12.19
N GLN A 23 18.85 -11.73 12.39
CA GLN A 23 18.57 -12.80 13.35
C GLN A 23 19.21 -14.14 12.99
N GLN A 24 19.49 -14.37 11.70
CA GLN A 24 20.28 -15.52 11.23
C GLN A 24 21.81 -15.32 11.44
N GLY A 25 22.23 -14.24 12.10
CA GLY A 25 23.64 -13.96 12.40
C GLY A 25 24.41 -13.33 11.24
N ARG A 26 23.75 -12.84 10.20
CA ARG A 26 24.41 -12.13 9.09
C ARG A 26 24.66 -10.67 9.44
N SER A 27 25.79 -10.13 9.03
CA SER A 27 26.06 -8.69 9.12
C SER A 27 25.23 -7.95 8.08
N VAL A 28 24.28 -7.13 8.54
CA VAL A 28 23.30 -6.44 7.69
C VAL A 28 23.38 -4.94 7.85
N VAL A 29 23.33 -4.20 6.75
CA VAL A 29 23.09 -2.75 6.76
C VAL A 29 21.88 -2.41 5.89
N VAL A 30 21.00 -1.55 6.40
CA VAL A 30 19.92 -0.92 5.63
C VAL A 30 20.30 0.50 5.29
N ILE A 31 20.30 0.85 4.02
CA ILE A 31 20.61 2.18 3.51
C ILE A 31 19.31 2.90 3.17
N GLU A 32 19.06 4.04 3.80
CA GLU A 32 17.85 4.84 3.62
C GLU A 32 18.22 6.27 3.21
N ARG A 33 17.61 6.77 2.13
CA ARG A 33 17.87 8.14 1.65
C ARG A 33 17.25 9.22 2.53
N GLN A 34 16.13 8.91 3.16
CA GLN A 34 15.44 9.87 4.03
C GLN A 34 16.07 9.92 5.44
N ARG A 35 15.76 10.99 6.17
CA ARG A 35 16.13 11.10 7.58
C ARG A 35 15.39 10.07 8.44
N GLN A 36 14.13 9.76 8.08
CA GLN A 36 13.26 8.85 8.79
C GLN A 36 13.06 7.58 7.96
N PRO A 37 13.34 6.40 8.52
CA PRO A 37 13.05 5.13 7.85
C PRO A 37 11.57 4.81 7.84
N GLY A 38 11.15 3.85 6.98
CA GLY A 38 9.80 3.29 6.99
C GLY A 38 9.05 3.33 5.65
N GLY A 39 9.56 4.03 4.64
CA GLY A 39 8.89 4.13 3.35
C GLY A 39 7.45 4.64 3.49
N CYS A 40 6.45 3.89 3.01
CA CYS A 40 5.02 4.24 3.14
C CYS A 40 4.45 4.09 4.56
N LEU A 41 5.20 3.51 5.51
CA LEU A 41 4.82 3.44 6.94
C LEU A 41 5.32 4.64 7.74
N GLN A 42 6.03 5.58 7.11
CA GLN A 42 6.43 6.81 7.77
C GLN A 42 5.20 7.57 8.29
N SER A 43 5.38 8.28 9.39
CA SER A 43 4.44 9.29 9.85
C SER A 43 5.10 10.65 9.86
N PHE A 44 4.31 11.69 9.79
CA PHE A 44 4.80 13.06 9.94
C PHE A 44 4.06 13.78 11.08
N ARG A 45 4.65 14.83 11.60
CA ARG A 45 4.06 15.63 12.67
C ARG A 45 3.80 17.06 12.20
N ARG A 46 2.59 17.57 12.47
CA ARG A 46 2.19 18.96 12.24
C ARG A 46 1.31 19.42 13.39
N ASP A 47 1.57 20.61 13.92
CA ASP A 47 0.78 21.26 14.96
C ASP A 47 0.43 20.37 16.16
N GLY A 48 1.40 19.52 16.56
CA GLY A 48 1.22 18.58 17.67
C GLY A 48 0.59 17.25 17.31
N PHE A 49 -0.01 17.11 16.14
CA PHE A 49 -0.65 15.87 15.67
C PHE A 49 0.30 15.01 14.85
N HIS A 50 0.12 13.68 14.96
CA HIS A 50 0.82 12.69 14.15
C HIS A 50 -0.10 12.19 13.04
N PHE A 51 0.44 12.07 11.84
CA PHE A 51 -0.28 11.60 10.65
C PHE A 51 0.47 10.45 10.00
N ASP A 52 -0.28 9.43 9.54
CA ASP A 52 0.28 8.37 8.71
C ASP A 52 0.28 8.75 7.25
N THR A 53 1.17 8.15 6.48
CA THR A 53 1.22 8.34 5.04
C THR A 53 0.52 7.22 4.27
N GLY A 54 0.59 5.97 4.72
CA GLY A 54 0.05 4.84 3.97
C GLY A 54 -0.58 3.72 4.80
N LEU A 55 -0.59 3.81 6.14
CA LEU A 55 -1.24 2.82 6.98
C LEU A 55 -2.60 3.32 7.47
N HIS A 56 -3.68 2.64 7.09
CA HIS A 56 -5.03 2.98 7.55
C HIS A 56 -5.68 1.82 8.31
N TYR A 57 -5.56 0.59 7.79
CA TYR A 57 -5.97 -0.64 8.45
C TYR A 57 -5.37 -1.85 7.73
N VAL A 58 -5.40 -2.99 8.39
CA VAL A 58 -4.89 -4.26 7.87
C VAL A 58 -5.92 -5.36 8.04
N GLY A 59 -5.85 -6.38 7.21
CA GLY A 59 -6.68 -7.57 7.34
C GLY A 59 -5.91 -8.76 7.92
N GLY A 60 -6.65 -9.78 8.41
CA GLY A 60 -6.12 -11.11 8.63
C GLY A 60 -5.16 -11.29 9.81
N LEU A 61 -5.32 -10.55 10.92
CA LEU A 61 -4.48 -10.70 12.11
C LEU A 61 -4.97 -11.75 13.13
N GLY A 62 -6.20 -12.24 13.00
CA GLY A 62 -6.72 -13.28 13.89
C GLY A 62 -5.99 -14.61 13.71
N LYS A 63 -5.99 -15.45 14.75
CA LYS A 63 -5.34 -16.77 14.73
C LYS A 63 -5.83 -17.63 13.56
N GLY A 64 -4.88 -18.18 12.79
CA GLY A 64 -5.15 -18.98 11.59
C GLY A 64 -5.54 -18.16 10.36
N GLN A 65 -5.42 -16.84 10.41
CA GLN A 65 -5.68 -15.95 9.28
C GLN A 65 -4.38 -15.58 8.52
N THR A 66 -4.55 -14.95 7.39
CA THR A 66 -3.51 -14.83 6.35
C THR A 66 -2.24 -14.08 6.75
N LEU A 67 -2.32 -13.13 7.69
CA LEU A 67 -1.17 -12.32 8.13
C LEU A 67 -0.68 -12.69 9.54
N HIS A 68 -1.46 -13.50 10.29
CA HIS A 68 -1.20 -13.82 11.69
C HIS A 68 0.20 -14.37 11.94
N ASP A 69 0.54 -15.51 11.31
CA ASP A 69 1.79 -16.24 11.59
C ASP A 69 3.03 -15.41 11.21
N ALA A 70 2.92 -14.63 10.13
CA ALA A 70 3.99 -13.71 9.74
C ALA A 70 4.18 -12.60 10.78
N PHE A 71 3.10 -12.02 11.29
CA PHE A 71 3.17 -10.98 12.32
C PHE A 71 3.59 -11.52 13.68
N GLU A 72 3.19 -12.73 14.03
CA GLU A 72 3.69 -13.44 15.22
C GLU A 72 5.21 -13.62 15.13
N THR A 73 5.71 -14.16 14.00
CA THR A 73 7.15 -14.31 13.73
C THR A 73 7.91 -12.99 13.82
N LEU A 74 7.29 -11.91 13.39
CA LEU A 74 7.87 -10.56 13.39
C LEU A 74 7.71 -9.83 14.74
N GLY A 75 6.99 -10.40 15.73
CA GLY A 75 6.66 -9.73 16.99
C GLY A 75 5.70 -8.55 16.85
N LEU A 76 5.02 -8.45 15.71
CA LEU A 76 4.14 -7.31 15.38
C LEU A 76 2.72 -7.49 15.89
N LEU A 77 2.31 -8.68 16.35
CA LEU A 77 1.02 -8.89 17.00
C LEU A 77 0.93 -8.20 18.36
N GLU A 78 2.06 -7.96 19.03
CA GLU A 78 2.16 -7.26 20.32
C GLU A 78 1.86 -5.76 20.23
N LEU A 79 1.78 -5.20 19.02
CA LEU A 79 1.43 -3.80 18.83
C LEU A 79 -0.06 -3.58 19.18
N PRO A 80 -0.44 -2.33 19.52
CA PRO A 80 -1.80 -2.04 20.01
C PRO A 80 -2.84 -2.03 18.87
N TRP A 81 -3.13 -3.21 18.33
CA TRP A 81 -4.15 -3.41 17.31
C TRP A 81 -5.55 -3.31 17.89
N GLN A 82 -6.42 -2.58 17.24
CA GLN A 82 -7.84 -2.51 17.51
C GLN A 82 -8.62 -3.13 16.37
N ARG A 83 -9.44 -4.14 16.68
CA ARG A 83 -10.34 -4.76 15.70
C ARG A 83 -11.44 -3.79 15.32
N LEU A 84 -11.75 -3.69 14.04
CA LEU A 84 -12.84 -2.86 13.54
C LEU A 84 -14.20 -3.49 13.83
N ASP A 85 -15.28 -2.74 13.57
CA ASP A 85 -16.66 -3.19 13.80
C ASP A 85 -16.97 -4.44 12.95
N ALA A 86 -17.25 -5.55 13.62
CA ALA A 86 -17.43 -6.83 12.93
C ALA A 86 -18.68 -6.85 12.01
N ASP A 87 -19.70 -6.05 12.32
CA ASP A 87 -20.93 -5.97 11.54
C ASP A 87 -20.82 -4.99 10.35
N GLY A 88 -19.66 -4.34 10.19
CA GLY A 88 -19.44 -3.39 9.11
C GLY A 88 -18.09 -2.70 9.20
N PHE A 89 -16.99 -3.46 9.05
CA PHE A 89 -15.62 -2.90 9.09
C PHE A 89 -15.39 -1.83 8.01
N ASP A 90 -16.06 -1.97 6.86
CA ASP A 90 -16.15 -0.98 5.80
C ASP A 90 -17.62 -0.70 5.49
N GLN A 91 -18.00 0.57 5.40
CA GLN A 91 -19.32 1.01 5.00
C GLN A 91 -19.27 1.65 3.63
N ILE A 92 -19.98 1.05 2.67
CA ILE A 92 -19.96 1.47 1.28
C ILE A 92 -21.20 2.29 0.98
N THR A 93 -21.05 3.58 0.70
CA THR A 93 -22.13 4.47 0.32
C THR A 93 -22.11 4.74 -1.19
N ILE A 94 -23.16 4.34 -1.86
CA ILE A 94 -23.39 4.58 -3.30
C ILE A 94 -24.72 5.34 -3.43
N GLY A 95 -24.66 6.54 -3.94
CA GLY A 95 -25.82 7.43 -3.97
C GLY A 95 -26.28 7.79 -2.55
N ARG A 96 -27.49 7.33 -2.16
CA ARG A 96 -28.06 7.60 -0.82
C ARG A 96 -28.12 6.37 0.08
N GLN A 97 -27.63 5.25 -0.37
CA GLN A 97 -27.69 3.98 0.37
C GLN A 97 -26.31 3.55 0.83
N THR A 98 -26.24 3.07 2.07
CA THR A 98 -25.02 2.54 2.67
C THR A 98 -25.17 1.04 2.90
N PHE A 99 -24.12 0.29 2.53
CA PHE A 99 -24.03 -1.15 2.63
C PHE A 99 -22.83 -1.50 3.52
N PRO A 100 -23.03 -2.17 4.67
CA PRO A 100 -21.93 -2.63 5.49
C PRO A 100 -21.28 -3.89 4.88
N LEU A 101 -19.96 -3.95 4.91
CA LEU A 101 -19.22 -5.18 4.69
C LEU A 101 -18.85 -5.77 6.06
N ALA A 102 -19.48 -6.89 6.39
CA ALA A 102 -19.30 -7.54 7.68
C ALA A 102 -18.05 -8.44 7.66
N GLU A 103 -17.45 -8.60 8.84
CA GLU A 103 -16.32 -9.46 9.07
C GLU A 103 -16.75 -10.93 9.29
N GLY A 104 -15.99 -11.86 8.72
CA GLY A 104 -16.29 -13.28 8.73
C GLY A 104 -17.20 -13.70 7.57
N TYR A 105 -16.89 -14.84 6.98
CA TYR A 105 -17.48 -15.27 5.71
C TYR A 105 -19.00 -15.44 5.77
N ASP A 106 -19.51 -16.13 6.80
CA ASP A 106 -20.95 -16.34 6.96
C ASP A 106 -21.69 -15.01 7.18
N ARG A 107 -21.14 -14.14 8.04
CA ARG A 107 -21.73 -12.83 8.31
C ARG A 107 -21.71 -11.93 7.10
N PHE A 108 -20.63 -11.99 6.29
CA PHE A 108 -20.54 -11.27 5.02
C PHE A 108 -21.66 -11.67 4.06
N VAL A 109 -21.90 -12.99 3.90
CA VAL A 109 -22.99 -13.51 3.08
C VAL A 109 -24.36 -13.08 3.66
N ASP A 110 -24.59 -13.28 4.95
CA ASP A 110 -25.88 -12.96 5.58
C ASP A 110 -26.20 -11.46 5.46
N THR A 111 -25.22 -10.61 5.71
CA THR A 111 -25.39 -9.16 5.62
C THR A 111 -25.76 -8.72 4.19
N LEU A 112 -25.00 -9.15 3.19
CA LEU A 112 -25.26 -8.75 1.81
C LEU A 112 -26.51 -9.42 1.22
N SER A 113 -26.83 -10.67 1.64
CA SER A 113 -28.08 -11.35 1.24
C SER A 113 -29.32 -10.64 1.79
N GLY A 114 -29.20 -9.91 2.89
CA GLY A 114 -30.31 -9.06 3.38
C GLY A 114 -30.69 -7.96 2.42
N TYR A 115 -29.75 -7.43 1.64
CA TYR A 115 -29.98 -6.45 0.58
C TYR A 115 -30.26 -7.09 -0.79
N PHE A 116 -29.66 -8.27 -1.05
CA PHE A 116 -29.70 -8.99 -2.32
C PHE A 116 -30.10 -10.46 -2.10
N PRO A 117 -31.35 -10.77 -1.71
CA PRO A 117 -31.72 -12.14 -1.34
C PRO A 117 -31.53 -13.16 -2.48
N GLN A 118 -31.70 -12.71 -3.73
CA GLN A 118 -31.56 -13.54 -4.91
C GLN A 118 -30.11 -13.89 -5.27
N GLU A 119 -29.14 -13.19 -4.68
CA GLU A 119 -27.69 -13.38 -4.91
C GLU A 119 -27.03 -14.27 -3.87
N ARG A 120 -27.79 -14.85 -2.90
CA ARG A 120 -27.22 -15.62 -1.79
C ARG A 120 -26.33 -16.78 -2.28
N GLU A 121 -26.74 -17.51 -3.32
CA GLU A 121 -25.94 -18.58 -3.87
C GLU A 121 -24.63 -18.04 -4.50
N ALA A 122 -24.71 -16.95 -5.24
CA ALA A 122 -23.53 -16.29 -5.82
C ALA A 122 -22.60 -15.74 -4.74
N LEU A 123 -23.15 -15.18 -3.65
CA LEU A 123 -22.37 -14.73 -2.49
C LEU A 123 -21.65 -15.90 -1.80
N ASN A 124 -22.29 -17.06 -1.65
CA ASN A 124 -21.62 -18.26 -1.12
C ASN A 124 -20.46 -18.69 -2.01
N LYS A 125 -20.64 -18.74 -3.34
CA LYS A 125 -19.56 -19.05 -4.29
C LYS A 125 -18.42 -18.02 -4.22
N PHE A 126 -18.77 -16.76 -4.04
CA PHE A 126 -17.78 -15.69 -3.88
C PHE A 126 -16.96 -15.85 -2.60
N VAL A 127 -17.61 -16.17 -1.50
CA VAL A 127 -16.95 -16.40 -0.21
C VAL A 127 -16.08 -17.65 -0.23
N GLU A 128 -16.50 -18.74 -0.90
CA GLU A 128 -15.66 -19.90 -1.13
C GLU A 128 -14.38 -19.54 -1.89
N LEU A 129 -14.47 -18.63 -2.86
CA LEU A 129 -13.30 -18.12 -3.58
C LEU A 129 -12.38 -17.30 -2.65
N LEU A 130 -12.93 -16.53 -1.70
CA LEU A 130 -12.16 -15.78 -0.71
C LEU A 130 -11.50 -16.69 0.33
N LEU A 131 -12.17 -17.78 0.71
CA LEU A 131 -11.69 -18.76 1.69
C LEU A 131 -10.61 -19.67 1.11
N HIS A 132 -10.85 -20.16 -0.09
CA HIS A 132 -9.97 -21.07 -0.81
C HIS A 132 -9.35 -20.32 -2.00
N LEU A 133 -8.42 -19.41 -1.69
CA LEU A 133 -7.77 -18.59 -2.72
C LEU A 133 -7.32 -19.45 -3.91
N PRO A 134 -7.78 -19.13 -5.13
CA PRO A 134 -7.45 -19.93 -6.30
C PRO A 134 -5.94 -19.90 -6.54
N PRO A 135 -5.36 -21.00 -7.08
CA PRO A 135 -3.96 -21.00 -7.47
C PRO A 135 -3.63 -19.77 -8.34
N MET A 136 -2.51 -19.13 -8.06
CA MET A 136 -2.12 -17.92 -8.79
C MET A 136 -2.09 -18.14 -10.30
N GLN A 137 -1.59 -19.30 -10.74
CA GLN A 137 -1.47 -19.64 -12.16
C GLN A 137 -2.82 -19.68 -12.90
N GLU A 138 -3.91 -20.02 -12.20
CA GLU A 138 -5.25 -20.11 -12.77
C GLU A 138 -5.97 -18.77 -12.76
N SER A 139 -5.81 -18.00 -11.69
CA SER A 139 -6.58 -16.79 -11.43
C SER A 139 -5.91 -15.50 -11.90
N ILE A 140 -4.60 -15.54 -12.16
CA ILE A 140 -3.86 -14.33 -12.57
C ILE A 140 -4.17 -13.88 -14.01
N GLN A 141 -4.66 -14.80 -14.86
CA GLN A 141 -5.04 -14.51 -16.24
C GLN A 141 -6.53 -14.14 -16.40
N VAL A 142 -7.29 -14.22 -15.32
CA VAL A 142 -8.72 -13.91 -15.31
C VAL A 142 -8.93 -12.46 -14.89
N SER A 143 -9.76 -11.71 -15.64
CA SER A 143 -10.20 -10.38 -15.24
C SER A 143 -11.12 -10.49 -14.02
N ALA A 144 -10.82 -9.71 -12.96
CA ALA A 144 -11.69 -9.62 -11.79
C ALA A 144 -13.08 -9.09 -12.15
N TYR A 145 -13.15 -8.10 -13.05
CA TYR A 145 -14.41 -7.53 -13.49
C TYR A 145 -15.29 -8.55 -14.23
N ASP A 146 -14.71 -9.26 -15.20
CA ASP A 146 -15.45 -10.25 -15.97
C ASP A 146 -15.94 -11.40 -15.09
N TYR A 147 -15.12 -11.85 -14.15
CA TYR A 147 -15.50 -12.88 -13.19
C TYR A 147 -16.68 -12.43 -12.32
N LEU A 148 -16.59 -11.23 -11.69
CA LEU A 148 -17.63 -10.73 -10.81
C LEU A 148 -18.95 -10.49 -11.57
N THR A 149 -18.90 -9.98 -12.79
CA THR A 149 -20.09 -9.73 -13.62
C THR A 149 -20.70 -11.03 -14.15
N SER A 150 -19.91 -12.12 -14.27
CA SER A 150 -20.45 -13.45 -14.60
C SER A 150 -21.07 -14.15 -13.39
N LEU A 151 -20.57 -13.83 -12.18
CA LEU A 151 -21.02 -14.44 -10.94
C LEU A 151 -22.31 -13.79 -10.39
N PHE A 152 -22.35 -12.46 -10.35
CA PHE A 152 -23.45 -11.67 -9.79
C PHE A 152 -24.36 -11.10 -10.87
N HIS A 153 -25.67 -11.29 -10.72
CA HIS A 153 -26.68 -10.72 -11.63
C HIS A 153 -27.00 -9.25 -11.31
N ALA A 154 -26.84 -8.85 -10.03
CA ALA A 154 -27.08 -7.49 -9.60
C ALA A 154 -25.83 -6.60 -9.81
N PRO A 155 -25.84 -5.65 -10.78
CA PRO A 155 -24.69 -4.78 -11.02
C PRO A 155 -24.28 -3.95 -9.80
N LEU A 156 -25.24 -3.61 -8.94
CA LEU A 156 -24.97 -2.87 -7.71
C LEU A 156 -24.13 -3.71 -6.73
N LEU A 157 -24.39 -5.01 -6.62
CA LEU A 157 -23.61 -5.91 -5.76
C LEU A 157 -22.15 -6.02 -6.26
N VAL A 158 -21.93 -6.14 -7.58
CA VAL A 158 -20.59 -6.08 -8.18
C VAL A 158 -19.85 -4.82 -7.73
N ASN A 159 -20.53 -3.67 -7.76
CA ASN A 159 -19.93 -2.41 -7.32
C ASN A 159 -19.67 -2.36 -5.81
N ILE A 160 -20.57 -2.91 -4.98
CA ILE A 160 -20.39 -2.93 -3.52
C ILE A 160 -19.17 -3.78 -3.12
N VAL A 161 -19.06 -5.00 -3.62
CA VAL A 161 -17.91 -5.88 -3.29
C VAL A 161 -16.59 -5.35 -3.84
N SER A 162 -16.64 -4.52 -4.88
CA SER A 162 -15.46 -3.88 -5.46
C SER A 162 -15.11 -2.53 -4.83
N ALA A 163 -16.00 -1.94 -4.04
CA ALA A 163 -15.86 -0.56 -3.58
C ALA A 163 -14.66 -0.31 -2.66
N THR A 164 -14.21 -1.31 -1.91
CA THR A 164 -13.01 -1.21 -1.06
C THR A 164 -11.71 -1.26 -1.86
N ALA A 165 -11.80 -1.62 -3.14
CA ALA A 165 -10.65 -1.70 -4.03
C ALA A 165 -10.10 -0.32 -4.49
N MET A 166 -10.53 0.78 -3.84
CA MET A 166 -9.81 2.06 -3.87
C MET A 166 -8.36 1.89 -3.34
N LYS A 167 -8.10 0.81 -2.59
CA LYS A 167 -6.78 0.34 -2.14
C LYS A 167 -5.95 -0.35 -3.24
N MET A 168 -6.55 -0.62 -4.38
CA MET A 168 -5.92 -1.10 -5.60
C MET A 168 -6.54 -0.35 -6.78
N GLU A 169 -5.85 -0.25 -7.90
CA GLU A 169 -6.42 0.42 -9.07
C GLU A 169 -7.41 -0.50 -9.79
N LEU A 170 -8.71 -0.18 -9.72
CA LEU A 170 -9.74 -0.89 -10.48
C LEU A 170 -9.60 -0.61 -11.97
N ARG A 171 -9.35 -1.66 -12.74
CA ARG A 171 -9.32 -1.63 -14.21
C ARG A 171 -10.08 -2.84 -14.76
N ARG A 172 -11.17 -2.60 -15.47
CA ARG A 172 -12.03 -3.67 -16.01
C ARG A 172 -11.27 -4.69 -16.83
N GLU A 173 -10.41 -4.20 -17.73
CA GLU A 173 -9.74 -5.03 -18.72
C GLU A 173 -8.50 -5.73 -18.18
N SER A 174 -7.99 -5.35 -17.00
CA SER A 174 -6.65 -5.77 -16.64
C SER A 174 -6.42 -6.18 -15.19
N LEU A 175 -7.31 -5.81 -14.25
CA LEU A 175 -7.12 -6.21 -12.85
C LEU A 175 -7.26 -7.73 -12.73
N PRO A 176 -6.18 -8.47 -12.32
CA PRO A 176 -6.27 -9.91 -12.15
C PRO A 176 -7.20 -10.29 -11.00
N LEU A 177 -7.98 -11.36 -11.20
CA LEU A 177 -8.83 -11.94 -10.15
C LEU A 177 -8.01 -12.31 -8.92
N PHE A 178 -6.81 -12.89 -9.11
CA PHE A 178 -5.88 -13.19 -8.03
C PHE A 178 -5.62 -11.96 -7.14
N THR A 179 -5.24 -10.83 -7.74
CA THR A 179 -4.93 -9.60 -6.98
C THR A 179 -6.14 -9.10 -6.22
N PHE A 180 -7.32 -9.13 -6.85
CA PHE A 180 -8.57 -8.68 -6.26
C PHE A 180 -8.99 -9.54 -5.05
N VAL A 181 -9.07 -10.85 -5.25
CA VAL A 181 -9.53 -11.82 -4.25
C VAL A 181 -8.58 -11.84 -3.05
N TYR A 182 -7.28 -11.89 -3.33
CA TYR A 182 -6.25 -11.92 -2.31
C TYR A 182 -6.32 -10.68 -1.40
N SER A 183 -6.46 -9.51 -2.01
CA SER A 183 -6.55 -8.25 -1.25
C SER A 183 -7.83 -8.15 -0.43
N LEU A 184 -8.96 -8.68 -0.92
CA LEU A 184 -10.23 -8.59 -0.21
C LEU A 184 -10.34 -9.64 0.91
N SER A 185 -9.84 -10.84 0.67
CA SER A 185 -9.96 -11.98 1.60
C SER A 185 -9.48 -11.64 3.00
N SER A 186 -8.32 -11.03 3.15
CA SER A 186 -7.76 -10.71 4.46
C SER A 186 -8.65 -9.76 5.27
N TYR A 187 -9.28 -8.79 4.63
CA TYR A 187 -10.16 -7.84 5.29
C TYR A 187 -11.49 -8.47 5.69
N VAL A 188 -12.03 -9.39 4.89
CA VAL A 188 -13.25 -10.15 5.24
C VAL A 188 -12.97 -11.12 6.38
N GLN A 189 -11.77 -11.71 6.47
CA GLN A 189 -11.37 -12.55 7.60
C GLN A 189 -11.43 -11.79 8.92
N SER A 190 -10.79 -10.65 9.00
CA SER A 190 -10.87 -9.68 10.10
C SER A 190 -10.15 -8.40 9.72
N SER A 191 -10.61 -7.27 10.18
CA SER A 191 -10.02 -5.96 9.90
C SER A 191 -9.57 -5.26 11.19
N TRP A 192 -8.36 -4.68 11.15
CA TRP A 192 -7.70 -4.14 12.33
C TRP A 192 -7.06 -2.79 12.03
N ARG A 193 -7.12 -1.90 12.99
CA ARG A 193 -6.47 -0.59 12.95
C ARG A 193 -5.42 -0.49 14.06
N LEU A 194 -4.28 0.10 13.73
CA LEU A 194 -3.23 0.33 14.73
C LEU A 194 -3.58 1.59 15.54
N LYS A 195 -3.62 1.46 16.86
CA LYS A 195 -3.69 2.62 17.77
C LYS A 195 -2.30 3.26 17.82
N GLY A 196 -2.20 4.51 17.40
CA GLY A 196 -0.94 5.20 17.16
C GLY A 196 -0.64 5.36 15.67
N SER A 197 0.58 5.10 15.26
CA SER A 197 1.01 5.29 13.86
C SER A 197 1.79 4.11 13.29
N GLY A 198 1.91 4.05 11.96
CA GLY A 198 2.72 3.07 11.23
C GLY A 198 4.19 3.02 11.67
N ASN A 199 4.69 4.10 12.26
CA ASN A 199 6.02 4.12 12.86
C ASN A 199 6.21 3.08 13.98
N LEU A 200 5.16 2.61 14.64
CA LEU A 200 5.28 1.55 15.65
C LEU A 200 5.80 0.25 15.02
N ILE A 201 5.32 -0.09 13.82
CA ILE A 201 5.83 -1.24 13.05
C ILE A 201 7.31 -1.02 12.71
N VAL A 202 7.64 0.16 12.19
CA VAL A 202 9.01 0.52 11.79
C VAL A 202 9.95 0.46 12.98
N HIS A 203 9.58 1.05 14.11
CA HIS A 203 10.40 1.06 15.33
C HIS A 203 10.60 -0.34 15.92
N SER A 204 9.55 -1.19 15.91
CA SER A 204 9.65 -2.58 16.35
C SER A 204 10.69 -3.35 15.52
N LEU A 205 10.57 -3.30 14.19
CA LEU A 205 11.52 -3.99 13.30
C LEU A 205 12.95 -3.46 13.44
N ILE A 206 13.14 -2.13 13.54
CA ILE A 206 14.46 -1.51 13.71
C ILE A 206 15.08 -1.89 15.07
N LYS A 207 14.29 -1.95 16.12
CA LYS A 207 14.75 -2.41 17.44
C LYS A 207 15.33 -3.81 17.34
N ASP A 208 14.62 -4.72 16.69
CA ASP A 208 15.05 -6.10 16.51
C ASP A 208 16.30 -6.21 15.62
N ILE A 209 16.36 -5.46 14.51
CA ILE A 209 17.54 -5.40 13.63
C ILE A 209 18.79 -5.00 14.43
N LYS A 210 18.67 -3.92 15.22
CA LYS A 210 19.79 -3.43 16.03
C LYS A 210 20.18 -4.39 17.14
N ALA A 211 19.21 -5.03 17.79
CA ALA A 211 19.47 -6.04 18.82
C ALA A 211 20.22 -7.26 18.25
N ALA A 212 20.01 -7.59 16.98
CA ALA A 212 20.71 -8.64 16.25
C ALA A 212 22.05 -8.16 15.61
N GLY A 213 22.50 -6.93 15.90
CA GLY A 213 23.76 -6.38 15.38
C GLY A 213 23.68 -5.76 13.99
N GLY A 214 22.48 -5.60 13.42
CA GLY A 214 22.28 -4.93 12.15
C GLY A 214 22.31 -3.40 12.26
N GLU A 215 22.59 -2.72 11.18
CA GLU A 215 22.74 -1.27 11.10
C GLU A 215 21.69 -0.61 10.21
N ILE A 216 21.26 0.61 10.58
CA ILE A 216 20.38 1.45 9.74
C ILE A 216 21.13 2.76 9.46
N CYS A 217 21.41 3.03 8.18
CA CYS A 217 22.10 4.23 7.74
C CYS A 217 21.12 5.14 6.99
N CYS A 218 20.56 6.15 7.68
CA CYS A 218 19.70 7.18 7.09
C CYS A 218 20.51 8.32 6.47
N ASN A 219 19.83 9.19 5.69
CA ASN A 219 20.43 10.26 4.89
C ASN A 219 21.53 9.75 3.95
N ALA A 220 21.36 8.57 3.40
CA ALA A 220 22.29 7.89 2.50
C ALA A 220 21.56 7.51 1.20
N GLU A 221 21.56 8.42 0.24
CA GLU A 221 20.88 8.23 -1.05
C GLU A 221 21.79 7.47 -2.00
N VAL A 222 21.42 6.24 -2.34
CA VAL A 222 22.11 5.43 -3.33
C VAL A 222 21.88 6.01 -4.73
N VAL A 223 22.96 6.17 -5.49
CA VAL A 223 22.95 6.69 -6.86
C VAL A 223 23.60 5.76 -7.87
N GLN A 224 24.35 4.76 -7.40
CA GLN A 224 25.02 3.80 -8.26
C GLN A 224 25.18 2.45 -7.56
N LEU A 225 24.96 1.38 -8.30
CA LEU A 225 25.38 0.03 -7.94
C LEU A 225 26.60 -0.32 -8.78
N GLN A 226 27.75 -0.52 -8.10
CA GLN A 226 29.00 -0.87 -8.77
C GLN A 226 29.02 -2.37 -9.06
N GLU A 227 29.12 -2.72 -10.34
CA GLU A 227 29.30 -4.09 -10.80
C GLU A 227 30.80 -4.41 -10.95
N SER A 228 31.19 -5.59 -10.51
CA SER A 228 32.51 -6.18 -10.77
C SER A 228 32.32 -7.67 -11.04
N ASN A 229 32.88 -8.16 -12.14
CA ASN A 229 32.81 -9.57 -12.55
C ASN A 229 31.37 -10.13 -12.59
N GLY A 230 30.39 -9.34 -13.08
CA GLY A 230 29.00 -9.75 -13.21
C GLY A 230 28.23 -9.82 -11.88
N ARG A 231 28.73 -9.24 -10.81
CA ARG A 231 28.12 -9.17 -9.49
C ARG A 231 28.20 -7.75 -8.95
N ILE A 232 27.26 -7.37 -8.08
CA ILE A 232 27.36 -6.09 -7.37
C ILE A 232 28.43 -6.20 -6.30
N ALA A 233 29.37 -5.25 -6.31
CA ALA A 233 30.43 -5.13 -5.32
C ALA A 233 30.09 -4.10 -4.24
N ALA A 234 29.46 -2.99 -4.61
CA ALA A 234 29.12 -1.91 -3.67
C ALA A 234 27.91 -1.07 -4.15
N ALA A 235 27.21 -0.48 -3.16
CA ALA A 235 26.25 0.60 -3.36
C ALA A 235 26.90 1.94 -2.99
N ARG A 236 26.91 2.90 -3.93
CA ARG A 236 27.46 4.25 -3.73
C ARG A 236 26.35 5.26 -3.49
N CYS A 237 26.59 6.15 -2.52
CA CYS A 237 25.69 7.22 -2.14
C CYS A 237 26.15 8.59 -2.64
N THR A 238 25.24 9.56 -2.68
CA THR A 238 25.50 10.96 -3.06
C THR A 238 26.54 11.67 -2.20
N ASP A 239 26.63 11.29 -0.91
CA ASP A 239 27.57 11.85 0.08
C ASP A 239 28.98 11.20 -0.01
N GLY A 240 29.22 10.37 -1.00
CA GLY A 240 30.49 9.67 -1.23
C GLY A 240 30.67 8.37 -0.42
N LYS A 241 29.74 8.03 0.49
CA LYS A 241 29.77 6.73 1.17
C LYS A 241 29.60 5.59 0.19
N SER A 242 30.26 4.47 0.49
CA SER A 242 30.17 3.22 -0.28
C SER A 242 29.99 2.05 0.66
N PHE A 243 28.99 1.20 0.38
CA PHE A 243 28.65 0.03 1.16
C PHE A 243 28.96 -1.22 0.35
N GLU A 244 30.01 -1.95 0.75
CA GLU A 244 30.39 -3.21 0.14
C GLU A 244 29.61 -4.36 0.75
N GLY A 245 29.21 -5.34 -0.08
CA GLY A 245 28.45 -6.48 0.38
C GLY A 245 28.62 -7.72 -0.48
N ARG A 246 28.27 -8.87 0.09
CA ARG A 246 28.20 -10.14 -0.65
C ARG A 246 26.89 -10.26 -1.41
N LEU A 247 25.81 -9.77 -0.79
CA LEU A 247 24.43 -9.81 -1.29
C LEU A 247 23.80 -8.41 -1.21
N PHE A 248 22.95 -8.09 -2.18
CA PHE A 248 22.21 -6.83 -2.25
C PHE A 248 20.72 -7.11 -2.42
N ILE A 249 19.89 -6.47 -1.60
CA ILE A 249 18.41 -6.52 -1.70
C ILE A 249 17.90 -5.10 -1.88
N SER A 250 17.15 -4.84 -2.94
CA SER A 250 16.53 -3.55 -3.17
C SER A 250 15.03 -3.60 -2.87
N ASP A 251 14.59 -2.77 -1.91
CA ASP A 251 13.18 -2.47 -1.60
C ASP A 251 12.71 -1.19 -2.32
N VAL A 252 13.50 -0.74 -3.29
CA VAL A 252 13.19 0.42 -4.12
C VAL A 252 12.55 -0.04 -5.42
N HIS A 253 11.78 0.84 -6.06
CA HIS A 253 11.10 0.51 -7.31
C HIS A 253 12.09 -0.08 -8.34
N PRO A 254 11.77 -1.19 -9.01
CA PRO A 254 12.68 -1.87 -9.93
C PRO A 254 13.25 -0.99 -11.03
N GLN A 255 12.46 -0.07 -11.59
CA GLN A 255 12.95 0.89 -12.59
C GLN A 255 14.06 1.80 -12.04
N VAL A 256 13.93 2.24 -10.78
CA VAL A 256 14.93 3.07 -10.10
C VAL A 256 16.18 2.25 -9.81
N THR A 257 16.02 1.03 -9.28
CA THR A 257 17.12 0.10 -9.01
C THR A 257 17.95 -0.16 -10.29
N LEU A 258 17.28 -0.41 -11.42
CA LEU A 258 17.97 -0.62 -12.70
C LEU A 258 18.61 0.66 -13.26
N GLY A 259 18.10 1.82 -12.88
CA GLY A 259 18.69 3.12 -13.21
C GLY A 259 20.08 3.31 -12.61
N TRP A 260 20.38 2.67 -11.49
CA TRP A 260 21.71 2.70 -10.85
C TRP A 260 22.76 1.77 -11.49
N LEU A 261 22.36 1.00 -12.50
CA LEU A 261 23.15 -0.02 -13.18
C LEU A 261 23.36 0.33 -14.67
N THR A 262 23.64 1.59 -15.01
CA THR A 262 23.70 2.09 -16.40
C THR A 262 24.63 1.27 -17.30
N ASP A 263 25.78 0.86 -16.78
CA ASP A 263 26.86 0.20 -17.53
C ASP A 263 26.93 -1.32 -17.27
N SER A 264 25.90 -1.91 -16.66
CA SER A 264 25.89 -3.34 -16.34
C SER A 264 25.88 -4.21 -17.59
N LYS A 265 26.86 -5.12 -17.68
CA LYS A 265 26.94 -6.15 -18.70
C LYS A 265 26.09 -7.38 -18.39
N ALA A 266 25.78 -7.61 -17.12
CA ALA A 266 24.95 -8.73 -16.68
C ALA A 266 23.45 -8.48 -16.97
N LEU A 267 23.02 -7.22 -17.02
CA LEU A 267 21.65 -6.85 -17.38
C LEU A 267 21.51 -6.77 -18.91
N ASN A 268 20.94 -7.81 -19.51
CA ASN A 268 20.65 -7.77 -20.94
C ASN A 268 19.58 -6.69 -21.26
N GLY A 269 19.65 -6.16 -22.48
CA GLY A 269 18.74 -5.09 -22.93
C GLY A 269 17.27 -5.47 -22.94
N THR A 270 16.94 -6.76 -23.05
CA THR A 270 15.56 -7.27 -23.01
C THR A 270 14.97 -7.17 -21.60
N TYR A 271 15.70 -7.59 -20.56
CA TYR A 271 15.26 -7.45 -19.18
C TYR A 271 15.06 -5.99 -18.81
N ARG A 272 16.03 -5.12 -19.17
CA ARG A 272 15.93 -3.68 -18.92
C ARG A 272 14.70 -3.08 -19.59
N ARG A 273 14.50 -3.31 -20.90
CA ARG A 273 13.31 -2.83 -21.63
C ARG A 273 12.01 -3.33 -20.99
N ARG A 274 11.96 -4.62 -20.61
CA ARG A 274 10.80 -5.18 -19.92
C ARG A 274 10.45 -4.37 -18.67
N ILE A 275 11.40 -4.18 -17.76
CA ILE A 275 11.14 -3.49 -16.48
C ILE A 275 10.80 -2.00 -16.68
N THR A 276 11.47 -1.32 -17.62
CA THR A 276 11.21 0.11 -17.87
C THR A 276 9.90 0.36 -18.60
N ALA A 277 9.35 -0.63 -19.31
CA ALA A 277 8.07 -0.54 -19.99
C ALA A 277 6.87 -0.84 -19.10
N LEU A 278 7.08 -1.30 -17.84
CA LEU A 278 5.99 -1.63 -16.95
C LEU A 278 5.25 -0.37 -16.49
N GLU A 279 3.94 -0.41 -16.62
CA GLU A 279 3.07 0.67 -16.16
C GLU A 279 2.93 0.64 -14.64
N ASN A 280 2.79 1.82 -14.05
CA ASN A 280 2.55 2.00 -12.63
C ASN A 280 1.08 2.33 -12.37
N THR A 281 0.62 2.00 -11.17
CA THR A 281 -0.70 2.38 -10.70
C THR A 281 -0.79 3.89 -10.50
N MET A 282 -2.01 4.40 -10.36
CA MET A 282 -2.25 5.81 -10.00
C MET A 282 -1.64 6.12 -8.62
N GLY A 283 -1.38 7.38 -8.40
CA GLY A 283 -1.08 7.89 -7.06
C GLY A 283 -2.35 8.19 -6.27
N MET A 284 -2.17 8.68 -5.04
CA MET A 284 -3.26 9.09 -4.16
C MET A 284 -3.16 10.56 -3.81
N PHE A 285 -4.32 11.21 -3.73
CA PHE A 285 -4.50 12.47 -3.05
C PHE A 285 -5.05 12.19 -1.65
N THR A 286 -4.33 12.63 -0.64
CA THR A 286 -4.72 12.42 0.76
C THR A 286 -4.92 13.75 1.43
N ILE A 287 -5.99 13.86 2.22
CA ILE A 287 -6.29 15.01 3.06
C ILE A 287 -6.34 14.53 4.50
N SER A 288 -5.40 14.98 5.32
CA SER A 288 -5.41 14.74 6.76
C SER A 288 -6.10 15.91 7.45
N LEU A 289 -7.26 15.67 8.02
CA LEU A 289 -8.08 16.67 8.71
C LEU A 289 -7.84 16.56 10.22
N VAL A 290 -7.61 17.71 10.84
CA VAL A 290 -7.74 17.89 12.29
C VAL A 290 -9.11 18.52 12.56
N LEU A 291 -9.87 17.90 13.45
CA LEU A 291 -11.20 18.34 13.80
C LEU A 291 -11.20 19.10 15.11
N LYS A 292 -12.15 20.02 15.26
CA LYS A 292 -12.43 20.67 16.54
C LYS A 292 -12.78 19.63 17.60
N ALA A 293 -12.35 19.87 18.82
CA ALA A 293 -12.60 18.94 19.93
C ALA A 293 -14.11 18.70 20.14
N ASN A 294 -14.46 17.46 20.45
CA ASN A 294 -15.82 17.04 20.79
C ASN A 294 -16.89 17.31 19.70
N THR A 295 -16.48 17.33 18.44
CA THR A 295 -17.43 17.60 17.33
C THR A 295 -17.87 16.35 16.59
N LEU A 296 -17.00 15.32 16.46
CA LEU A 296 -17.30 14.09 15.76
C LEU A 296 -17.11 12.89 16.69
N PRO A 297 -18.15 12.12 17.03
CA PRO A 297 -17.98 10.86 17.75
C PRO A 297 -17.09 9.89 16.98
N TYR A 298 -16.26 9.11 17.69
CA TYR A 298 -15.43 8.09 17.08
C TYR A 298 -16.29 6.99 16.46
N PHE A 299 -15.94 6.59 15.25
CA PHE A 299 -16.52 5.42 14.57
C PHE A 299 -15.40 4.42 14.24
N ASN A 300 -15.63 3.16 14.57
CA ASN A 300 -14.62 2.11 14.49
C ASN A 300 -14.69 1.30 13.17
N HIS A 301 -14.92 1.97 12.06
CA HIS A 301 -15.00 1.40 10.72
C HIS A 301 -14.44 2.41 9.71
N ASN A 302 -14.30 2.02 8.44
CA ASN A 302 -14.03 2.97 7.38
C ASN A 302 -15.31 3.28 6.61
N LYS A 303 -15.34 4.41 5.93
CA LYS A 303 -16.43 4.78 5.03
C LYS A 303 -15.88 4.99 3.63
N TYR A 304 -16.56 4.42 2.65
CA TYR A 304 -16.28 4.63 1.23
C TYR A 304 -17.50 5.29 0.61
N VAL A 305 -17.32 6.44 0.00
CA VAL A 305 -18.42 7.23 -0.58
C VAL A 305 -18.15 7.41 -2.05
N TYR A 306 -19.09 7.01 -2.87
CA TYR A 306 -19.00 7.12 -4.33
C TYR A 306 -20.13 8.02 -4.87
N ARG A 307 -19.75 8.92 -5.76
CA ARG A 307 -20.70 9.83 -6.43
C ARG A 307 -21.62 9.08 -7.40
N LYS A 308 -21.08 8.07 -8.08
CA LYS A 308 -21.77 7.24 -9.06
C LYS A 308 -21.79 5.78 -8.65
N ALA A 309 -22.77 5.04 -9.12
CA ALA A 309 -22.94 3.63 -8.83
C ALA A 309 -21.77 2.77 -9.38
N ASN A 310 -21.17 3.18 -10.50
CA ASN A 310 -20.12 2.40 -11.14
C ASN A 310 -18.74 2.75 -10.56
N VAL A 311 -18.27 1.91 -9.62
CA VAL A 311 -16.96 2.09 -8.97
C VAL A 311 -15.77 1.71 -9.85
N TRP A 312 -16.00 0.97 -10.94
CA TRP A 312 -14.94 0.57 -11.86
C TRP A 312 -14.51 1.69 -12.82
N THR A 313 -15.29 2.75 -12.93
CA THR A 313 -14.98 3.90 -13.78
C THR A 313 -14.94 5.23 -13.04
N PHE A 314 -14.96 5.21 -11.70
CA PHE A 314 -15.05 6.46 -10.93
C PHE A 314 -13.83 7.38 -11.10
N THR A 315 -12.67 6.83 -11.48
CA THR A 315 -11.45 7.60 -11.77
C THR A 315 -11.41 8.20 -13.18
N GLU A 316 -12.32 7.78 -14.05
CA GLU A 316 -12.43 8.28 -15.42
C GLU A 316 -13.30 9.56 -15.50
N ASP A 317 -13.96 9.92 -14.40
CA ASP A 317 -14.79 11.11 -14.33
C ASP A 317 -13.95 12.39 -14.38
N VAL A 318 -14.04 13.10 -15.50
CA VAL A 318 -13.40 14.42 -15.68
C VAL A 318 -14.12 15.56 -14.92
N GLY A 319 -15.27 15.29 -14.29
CA GLY A 319 -16.14 16.27 -13.60
C GLY A 319 -15.85 16.47 -12.11
N GLY A 320 -14.74 15.97 -11.57
CA GLY A 320 -14.37 16.12 -10.16
C GLY A 320 -14.08 14.80 -9.44
N ILE A 321 -14.06 14.81 -8.10
CA ILE A 321 -13.78 13.62 -7.29
C ILE A 321 -14.95 12.64 -7.36
N GLY A 322 -14.69 11.43 -7.89
CA GLY A 322 -15.71 10.38 -8.07
C GLY A 322 -15.98 9.52 -6.84
N GLY A 323 -15.01 9.43 -5.92
CA GLY A 323 -15.14 8.65 -4.69
C GLY A 323 -14.08 9.03 -3.66
N VAL A 324 -14.37 8.80 -2.39
CA VAL A 324 -13.49 9.07 -1.26
C VAL A 324 -13.57 7.96 -0.22
N MET A 325 -12.43 7.52 0.28
CA MET A 325 -12.33 6.71 1.49
C MET A 325 -12.09 7.63 2.69
N ILE A 326 -12.77 7.36 3.81
CA ILE A 326 -12.69 8.09 5.07
C ILE A 326 -12.22 7.13 6.14
N SER A 327 -11.11 7.43 6.80
CA SER A 327 -10.56 6.63 7.90
C SER A 327 -10.38 7.51 9.14
N ALA A 328 -10.94 7.08 10.27
CA ALA A 328 -10.78 7.78 11.55
C ALA A 328 -9.56 7.21 12.30
N ARG A 329 -8.79 8.07 12.98
CA ARG A 329 -7.74 7.61 13.89
C ARG A 329 -8.35 7.19 15.24
N VAL A 330 -7.82 6.13 15.81
CA VAL A 330 -8.19 5.70 17.16
C VAL A 330 -7.75 6.78 18.15
N PRO A 331 -8.64 7.33 18.99
CA PRO A 331 -8.25 8.28 20.02
C PRO A 331 -7.25 7.65 21.01
N GLU A 332 -6.08 8.26 21.17
CA GLU A 332 -5.03 7.73 22.06
C GLU A 332 -5.27 8.09 23.54
N ASP A 333 -6.00 9.18 23.77
CA ASP A 333 -6.35 9.71 25.09
C ASP A 333 -7.59 9.05 25.74
N GLY A 334 -8.18 8.06 25.07
CA GLY A 334 -9.42 7.41 25.52
C GLY A 334 -10.69 8.22 25.28
N SER A 335 -10.61 9.34 24.53
CA SER A 335 -11.76 10.14 24.13
C SER A 335 -12.77 9.31 23.31
N THR A 336 -14.04 9.62 23.48
CA THR A 336 -15.11 9.09 22.60
C THR A 336 -15.27 9.89 21.31
N TYR A 337 -14.47 10.94 21.11
CA TYR A 337 -14.47 11.80 19.94
C TYR A 337 -13.17 11.66 19.16
N VAL A 338 -13.28 11.63 17.83
CA VAL A 338 -12.11 11.62 16.97
C VAL A 338 -11.59 13.04 16.75
N ARG A 339 -10.26 13.18 16.74
CA ARG A 339 -9.57 14.44 16.44
C ARG A 339 -8.97 14.48 15.05
N GLN A 340 -8.78 13.31 14.44
CA GLN A 340 -8.12 13.20 13.14
C GLN A 340 -8.82 12.18 12.26
N ILE A 341 -9.13 12.59 11.05
CA ILE A 341 -9.60 11.70 9.97
C ILE A 341 -8.79 11.94 8.70
N ASP A 342 -8.57 10.89 7.95
CA ASP A 342 -7.95 10.96 6.63
C ASP A 342 -9.01 10.72 5.55
N LEU A 343 -9.01 11.58 4.52
CA LEU A 343 -9.77 11.41 3.30
C LEU A 343 -8.81 11.04 2.17
N MET A 344 -9.13 10.03 1.38
CA MET A 344 -8.26 9.57 0.29
C MET A 344 -9.04 9.35 -0.98
N THR A 345 -8.44 9.74 -2.10
CA THR A 345 -8.96 9.49 -3.44
C THR A 345 -7.80 9.25 -4.41
N PRO A 346 -7.94 8.37 -5.41
CA PRO A 346 -6.95 8.26 -6.48
C PRO A 346 -6.76 9.58 -7.22
N MET A 347 -5.51 9.87 -7.59
CA MET A 347 -5.15 11.05 -8.37
C MET A 347 -4.25 10.67 -9.53
N SER A 348 -4.66 11.06 -10.74
CA SER A 348 -3.87 10.85 -11.94
C SER A 348 -2.58 11.69 -11.92
N TRP A 349 -1.49 11.10 -12.39
CA TRP A 349 -0.24 11.82 -12.58
C TRP A 349 -0.37 13.02 -13.53
N THR A 350 -1.27 12.96 -14.51
CA THR A 350 -1.51 14.07 -15.45
C THR A 350 -1.85 15.39 -14.75
N LEU A 351 -2.50 15.31 -13.57
CA LEU A 351 -2.79 16.48 -12.73
C LEU A 351 -1.56 17.04 -12.02
N CYS A 352 -0.47 16.27 -11.95
CA CYS A 352 0.78 16.66 -11.29
C CYS A 352 1.92 16.98 -12.27
N GLN A 353 1.82 16.58 -13.53
CA GLN A 353 2.94 16.62 -14.50
C GLN A 353 3.53 18.02 -14.72
N HIS A 354 2.71 19.07 -14.62
CA HIS A 354 3.18 20.45 -14.80
C HIS A 354 4.02 20.97 -13.61
N PHE A 355 4.07 20.20 -12.49
CA PHE A 355 4.80 20.57 -11.29
C PHE A 355 5.99 19.64 -11.01
N THR A 356 6.36 18.78 -11.98
CA THR A 356 7.43 17.78 -11.81
C THR A 356 8.79 18.38 -11.50
N ASP A 357 9.09 19.52 -12.05
CA ASP A 357 10.38 20.20 -11.89
C ASP A 357 10.40 21.17 -10.70
N THR A 358 9.37 21.12 -9.86
CA THR A 358 9.27 21.95 -8.65
C THR A 358 9.71 21.18 -7.41
N MET A 359 10.15 21.92 -6.39
CA MET A 359 10.61 21.34 -5.11
C MET A 359 9.51 21.29 -4.07
N VAL A 360 9.60 20.35 -3.14
CA VAL A 360 8.73 20.27 -1.95
C VAL A 360 8.70 21.62 -1.22
N GLY A 361 7.50 22.11 -0.92
CA GLY A 361 7.29 23.40 -0.25
C GLY A 361 7.46 24.66 -1.14
N ARG A 362 7.80 24.48 -2.43
CA ARG A 362 8.02 25.59 -3.39
C ARG A 362 7.41 25.29 -4.77
N ARG A 363 6.20 24.72 -4.79
CA ARG A 363 5.54 24.31 -6.05
C ARG A 363 4.68 25.41 -6.69
N GLY A 364 4.54 26.54 -6.04
CA GLY A 364 3.82 27.70 -6.54
C GLY A 364 2.33 27.71 -6.23
N GLN A 365 1.72 28.88 -6.40
CA GLN A 365 0.33 29.15 -6.01
C GLN A 365 -0.69 28.29 -6.77
N ILE A 366 -0.47 28.03 -8.05
CA ILE A 366 -1.40 27.20 -8.87
C ILE A 366 -1.51 25.78 -8.31
N TYR A 367 -0.39 25.20 -7.87
CA TYR A 367 -0.38 23.88 -7.25
C TYR A 367 -1.16 23.88 -5.91
N GLU A 368 -0.98 24.90 -5.08
CA GLU A 368 -1.70 25.02 -3.81
C GLU A 368 -3.20 25.19 -4.04
N LEU A 369 -3.62 26.06 -4.98
CA LEU A 369 -5.03 26.23 -5.34
C LEU A 369 -5.67 24.95 -5.88
N GLN A 370 -4.93 24.16 -6.66
CA GLN A 370 -5.42 22.85 -7.14
C GLN A 370 -5.67 21.89 -5.97
N LYS A 371 -4.74 21.81 -5.00
CA LYS A 371 -4.91 20.98 -3.80
C LYS A 371 -6.10 21.43 -2.95
N GLU A 372 -6.25 22.73 -2.74
CA GLU A 372 -7.35 23.29 -1.98
C GLU A 372 -8.71 22.96 -2.61
N ARG A 373 -8.84 23.11 -3.94
CA ARG A 373 -10.04 22.75 -4.67
C ARG A 373 -10.35 21.26 -4.52
N MET A 374 -9.37 20.38 -4.72
CA MET A 374 -9.56 18.93 -4.58
C MET A 374 -9.93 18.55 -3.14
N ALA A 375 -9.33 19.20 -2.14
CA ALA A 375 -9.67 18.98 -0.74
C ALA A 375 -11.11 19.37 -0.43
N ASP A 376 -11.56 20.51 -0.96
CA ASP A 376 -12.95 20.96 -0.81
C ASP A 376 -13.95 20.00 -1.44
N GLU A 377 -13.64 19.46 -2.62
CA GLU A 377 -14.49 18.46 -3.30
C GLU A 377 -14.56 17.14 -2.51
N CYS A 378 -13.43 16.67 -1.93
CA CYS A 378 -13.41 15.48 -1.06
C CYS A 378 -14.22 15.70 0.22
N ILE A 379 -14.08 16.85 0.87
CA ILE A 379 -14.86 17.20 2.07
C ILE A 379 -16.34 17.26 1.73
N GLN A 380 -16.70 17.87 0.62
CA GLN A 380 -18.09 17.93 0.16
C GLN A 380 -18.71 16.55 -0.07
N LEU A 381 -17.93 15.62 -0.66
CA LEU A 381 -18.40 14.25 -0.87
C LEU A 381 -18.53 13.51 0.48
N ALA A 382 -17.59 13.71 1.40
CA ALA A 382 -17.61 13.13 2.74
C ALA A 382 -18.76 13.65 3.61
N GLU A 383 -19.24 14.88 3.38
CA GLU A 383 -20.42 15.45 4.07
C GLU A 383 -21.70 14.66 3.81
N GLY A 384 -21.76 13.89 2.72
CA GLY A 384 -22.87 12.97 2.47
C GLY A 384 -23.03 11.87 3.53
N VAL A 385 -21.99 11.56 4.28
CA VAL A 385 -21.99 10.52 5.34
C VAL A 385 -21.51 11.04 6.71
N ILE A 386 -20.96 12.24 6.75
CA ILE A 386 -20.58 12.97 7.98
C ILE A 386 -21.15 14.39 7.86
N PRO A 387 -22.45 14.59 8.16
CA PRO A 387 -23.08 15.90 8.00
C PRO A 387 -22.38 17.00 8.80
N GLY A 388 -22.10 18.12 8.15
CA GLY A 388 -21.44 19.26 8.79
C GLY A 388 -19.92 19.10 8.97
N LEU A 389 -19.29 18.13 8.34
CA LEU A 389 -17.84 17.88 8.45
C LEU A 389 -17.02 19.15 8.20
N ARG A 390 -17.36 19.93 7.18
CA ARG A 390 -16.65 21.20 6.87
C ARG A 390 -16.58 22.15 8.07
N ALA A 391 -17.65 22.27 8.83
CA ALA A 391 -17.70 23.15 10.01
C ALA A 391 -16.89 22.57 11.20
N MET A 392 -16.65 21.28 11.24
CA MET A 392 -15.85 20.59 12.25
C MET A 392 -14.35 20.72 12.00
N VAL A 393 -13.92 20.99 10.77
CA VAL A 393 -12.49 21.10 10.41
C VAL A 393 -11.86 22.30 11.11
N GLU A 394 -10.77 22.04 11.83
CA GLU A 394 -9.88 23.05 12.45
C GLU A 394 -8.74 23.39 11.50
N THR A 395 -8.05 22.35 10.99
CA THR A 395 -6.99 22.49 9.99
C THR A 395 -6.90 21.28 9.09
N ARG A 396 -6.22 21.43 7.95
CA ARG A 396 -6.04 20.34 6.97
C ARG A 396 -4.65 20.37 6.35
N TYR A 397 -4.16 19.16 6.02
CA TYR A 397 -2.89 18.94 5.30
C TYR A 397 -3.17 18.05 4.11
N THR A 398 -2.49 18.31 2.99
CA THR A 398 -2.74 17.57 1.75
C THR A 398 -1.43 17.02 1.18
N SER A 399 -1.51 15.82 0.60
CA SER A 399 -0.44 15.20 -0.18
C SER A 399 -0.95 14.77 -1.55
N THR A 400 -0.05 14.76 -2.53
CA THR A 400 -0.34 14.40 -3.92
C THR A 400 0.62 13.31 -4.38
N PRO A 401 0.47 12.75 -5.60
CA PRO A 401 1.45 11.85 -6.18
C PRO A 401 2.89 12.40 -6.21
N LEU A 402 3.08 13.73 -6.28
CA LEU A 402 4.41 14.34 -6.19
C LEU A 402 5.06 14.13 -4.81
N THR A 403 4.27 14.12 -3.73
CA THR A 403 4.78 13.80 -2.39
C THR A 403 5.28 12.37 -2.34
N TRP A 404 4.50 11.43 -2.87
CA TRP A 404 4.89 10.02 -2.95
C TRP A 404 6.19 9.85 -3.75
N ARG A 405 6.27 10.45 -4.95
CA ARG A 405 7.51 10.44 -5.76
C ARG A 405 8.72 10.93 -4.97
N ASP A 406 8.58 12.06 -4.32
CA ASP A 406 9.70 12.74 -3.68
C ASP A 406 10.19 12.01 -2.42
N TYR A 407 9.30 11.33 -1.70
CA TYR A 407 9.65 10.62 -0.47
C TYR A 407 9.99 9.14 -0.68
N THR A 408 9.38 8.45 -1.65
CA THR A 408 9.54 7.01 -1.85
C THR A 408 10.22 6.62 -3.17
N LEU A 409 10.55 7.57 -4.04
CA LEU A 409 11.05 7.32 -5.41
C LEU A 409 10.09 6.50 -6.28
N SER A 410 8.81 6.41 -5.93
CA SER A 410 7.81 5.75 -6.77
C SER A 410 7.65 6.51 -8.08
N PRO A 411 7.91 5.91 -9.23
CA PRO A 411 7.69 6.55 -10.53
C PRO A 411 6.24 7.02 -10.65
N PHE A 412 6.07 8.24 -11.17
CA PHE A 412 4.75 8.89 -11.30
C PHE A 412 3.97 9.01 -9.99
N GLY A 413 4.65 8.90 -8.83
CA GLY A 413 4.01 8.95 -7.52
C GLY A 413 2.99 7.83 -7.28
N SER A 414 3.20 6.65 -7.90
CA SER A 414 2.29 5.52 -7.79
C SER A 414 2.15 5.06 -6.33
N ALA A 415 0.92 4.80 -5.90
CA ALA A 415 0.63 4.36 -4.53
C ALA A 415 0.88 2.85 -4.32
N PHE A 416 0.61 2.05 -5.36
CA PHE A 416 0.64 0.59 -5.27
C PHE A 416 1.71 -0.04 -6.18
N GLY A 417 2.65 0.77 -6.69
CA GLY A 417 3.76 0.32 -7.52
C GLY A 417 3.32 -0.13 -8.91
N ILE A 418 3.96 -1.18 -9.43
CA ILE A 418 3.73 -1.73 -10.76
C ILE A 418 2.33 -2.30 -10.87
N ARG A 419 1.58 -1.84 -11.89
CA ARG A 419 0.24 -2.34 -12.22
C ARG A 419 0.29 -3.81 -12.61
N LYS A 420 -0.59 -4.62 -12.01
CA LYS A 420 -0.78 -6.01 -12.41
C LYS A 420 -1.80 -6.09 -13.55
N ASP A 421 -1.50 -6.92 -14.55
CA ASP A 421 -2.32 -7.03 -15.77
C ASP A 421 -2.57 -8.50 -16.11
N CYS A 422 -3.82 -8.94 -16.02
CA CYS A 422 -4.24 -10.31 -16.32
C CYS A 422 -4.00 -10.71 -17.78
N ARG A 423 -3.88 -9.74 -18.69
CA ARG A 423 -3.57 -10.00 -20.11
C ARG A 423 -2.09 -10.32 -20.34
N ASN A 424 -1.22 -9.85 -19.43
CA ASN A 424 0.23 -10.03 -19.49
C ASN A 424 0.82 -10.36 -18.10
N PRO A 425 0.34 -11.40 -17.41
CA PRO A 425 0.70 -11.65 -16.02
C PRO A 425 2.19 -11.92 -15.82
N LEU A 426 2.82 -12.68 -16.72
CA LEU A 426 4.25 -12.98 -16.65
C LEU A 426 5.14 -11.72 -16.79
N MET A 427 4.63 -10.67 -17.42
CA MET A 427 5.34 -9.40 -17.55
C MET A 427 5.25 -8.57 -16.27
N THR A 428 4.11 -8.59 -15.60
CA THR A 428 3.79 -7.68 -14.47
C THR A 428 4.04 -8.30 -13.11
N MET A 429 4.10 -9.63 -12.98
CA MET A 429 4.54 -10.33 -11.78
C MET A 429 6.06 -10.52 -11.83
N LEU A 430 6.76 -9.90 -10.88
CA LEU A 430 8.21 -9.92 -10.87
C LEU A 430 8.75 -10.94 -9.86
N SER A 431 9.83 -11.63 -10.28
CA SER A 431 10.61 -12.47 -9.38
C SER A 431 11.48 -11.61 -8.45
N PRO A 432 11.76 -12.05 -7.22
CA PRO A 432 12.81 -11.48 -6.40
C PRO A 432 14.20 -11.54 -7.05
N LYS A 433 14.48 -12.58 -7.84
CA LYS A 433 15.76 -12.77 -8.52
C LYS A 433 15.90 -11.86 -9.72
N THR A 434 17.07 -11.24 -9.86
CA THR A 434 17.47 -10.48 -11.06
C THR A 434 18.46 -11.30 -11.90
N PRO A 435 18.80 -10.87 -13.12
CA PRO A 435 19.89 -11.47 -13.90
C PRO A 435 21.27 -11.35 -13.23
N ILE A 436 21.43 -10.44 -12.26
CA ILE A 436 22.67 -10.30 -11.48
C ILE A 436 22.60 -11.24 -10.26
N PRO A 437 23.50 -12.21 -10.14
CA PRO A 437 23.36 -13.32 -9.17
C PRO A 437 23.25 -12.93 -7.71
N ASN A 438 23.74 -11.75 -7.33
CA ASN A 438 23.71 -11.28 -5.93
C ASN A 438 22.89 -10.00 -5.75
N LEU A 439 22.01 -9.66 -6.71
CA LEU A 439 21.05 -8.58 -6.59
C LEU A 439 19.63 -9.13 -6.59
N PHE A 440 18.91 -8.89 -5.52
CA PHE A 440 17.52 -9.29 -5.34
C PHE A 440 16.62 -8.07 -5.18
N LEU A 441 15.35 -8.24 -5.49
CA LEU A 441 14.30 -7.24 -5.30
C LEU A 441 13.33 -7.72 -4.22
N THR A 442 12.70 -6.77 -3.51
CA THR A 442 11.63 -7.01 -2.56
C THR A 442 10.60 -5.90 -2.62
N GLY A 443 9.57 -5.96 -1.77
CA GLY A 443 8.58 -4.89 -1.62
C GLY A 443 7.38 -4.99 -2.56
N GLN A 444 6.58 -3.92 -2.61
CA GLN A 444 5.24 -3.91 -3.22
C GLN A 444 5.19 -4.11 -4.75
N ASN A 445 6.33 -4.00 -5.43
CA ASN A 445 6.37 -4.03 -6.89
C ASN A 445 6.38 -5.45 -7.48
N LEU A 446 6.68 -6.49 -6.69
CA LEU A 446 6.90 -7.84 -7.22
C LEU A 446 5.58 -8.56 -7.50
N ALA A 447 4.87 -8.96 -6.47
CA ALA A 447 3.62 -9.71 -6.61
C ALA A 447 2.41 -8.88 -6.18
N LEU A 448 2.31 -8.55 -4.91
CA LEU A 448 1.20 -7.85 -4.29
C LEU A 448 1.70 -6.66 -3.46
N HIS A 449 0.90 -5.62 -3.42
CA HIS A 449 1.12 -4.43 -2.58
C HIS A 449 0.39 -4.56 -1.23
N GLY A 450 0.46 -3.49 -0.43
CA GLY A 450 -0.12 -3.44 0.92
C GLY A 450 0.71 -4.23 1.93
N ILE A 451 0.33 -4.15 3.19
CA ILE A 451 1.11 -4.75 4.29
C ILE A 451 1.25 -6.26 4.11
N GLU A 452 0.16 -6.96 3.84
CA GLU A 452 0.19 -8.41 3.65
C GLU A 452 1.02 -8.81 2.44
N GLY A 453 0.78 -8.18 1.28
CA GLY A 453 1.50 -8.48 0.06
C GLY A 453 3.00 -8.24 0.17
N VAL A 454 3.40 -7.12 0.80
CA VAL A 454 4.81 -6.79 1.03
C VAL A 454 5.46 -7.74 2.04
N THR A 455 4.75 -8.10 3.11
CA THR A 455 5.24 -9.06 4.11
C THR A 455 5.55 -10.41 3.47
N LYS A 456 4.60 -10.96 2.71
CA LYS A 456 4.80 -12.25 1.99
C LYS A 456 5.90 -12.15 0.94
N THR A 457 5.97 -11.03 0.21
CA THR A 457 7.06 -10.80 -0.75
C THR A 457 8.43 -10.80 -0.07
N ALA A 458 8.56 -10.21 1.12
CA ALA A 458 9.81 -10.20 1.85
C ALA A 458 10.26 -11.60 2.28
N PHE A 459 9.33 -12.42 2.80
CA PHE A 459 9.63 -13.83 3.11
C PHE A 459 10.04 -14.61 1.86
N ASN A 460 9.29 -14.50 0.75
CA ASN A 460 9.65 -15.13 -0.53
C ASN A 460 11.02 -14.68 -1.04
N THR A 461 11.39 -13.42 -0.81
CA THR A 461 12.72 -12.91 -1.17
C THR A 461 13.79 -13.64 -0.37
N ILE A 462 13.61 -13.80 0.95
CA ILE A 462 14.56 -14.51 1.84
C ILE A 462 14.68 -15.98 1.43
N GLU A 463 13.56 -16.67 1.21
CA GLU A 463 13.55 -18.05 0.72
C GLU A 463 14.30 -18.21 -0.60
N SER A 464 14.19 -17.22 -1.49
CA SER A 464 14.91 -17.20 -2.76
C SER A 464 16.43 -17.10 -2.60
N LEU A 465 16.93 -16.61 -1.46
CA LEU A 465 18.36 -16.53 -1.15
C LEU A 465 18.93 -17.90 -0.76
N GLU A 466 18.19 -18.73 -0.05
CA GLU A 466 18.66 -20.03 0.47
C GLU A 466 19.03 -21.01 -0.64
N PHE A 467 18.42 -20.87 -1.81
CA PHE A 467 18.72 -21.68 -3.00
C PHE A 467 19.89 -21.14 -3.86
N SER A 468 20.53 -20.05 -3.45
CA SER A 468 21.51 -19.31 -4.27
C SER A 468 22.92 -19.27 -3.70
N VAL A 469 23.20 -19.99 -2.57
CA VAL A 469 24.50 -20.02 -1.87
C VAL A 469 25.28 -21.27 -2.17
#